data_a0ece5d82d3688d02d3901ead15c5533
#
_entry.id   a0ece5d82d3688d02d3901ead15c5533
#
_cell.length_a   1.000
_cell.length_b   1.000
_cell.length_c   1.000
_cell.angle_alpha   90.00
_cell.angle_beta   90.00
_cell.angle_gamma   90.00
#
_symmetry.space_group_name_H-M   'P 1'
#
loop_
_entity.id
_entity.type
_entity.pdbx_description
1 polymer ?
#
loop_
_entity_poly.entity_id
_entity_poly.type
_entity_poly.pdbx_seq_one_letter_code
_entity_poly.pdbx_strand_id
1 'polypeptide(L)'
;MKILVFTDLHGSLNALKELTCSEDFRIADKRIFLGDVCVGCSRPNECIELLNSLDCIKILGNNDYYICDHIPKEEFTCSSEGKIAQMKYMQNLVTEENKKIVNSWSKEYCLNVGGKTLYFTHYPWENVNGEFNVVDDPIEKNFKTISELFSNVKADVVVFGHEHKSRCYTNGEKTYYCLGTVGLVSPGNYLIIDVNDNEINFEEKFINHDINYEIDLMDKAGYPYNRNKIKRAN
;
A
#
# COMPACT_ATOMS: atom_id res chain seq x y z
N MET A 1 18.33 -3.81 13.48
CA MET A 1 17.92 -3.74 12.04
C MET A 1 16.81 -2.73 11.91
N LYS A 2 16.98 -1.77 10.98
CA LYS A 2 15.96 -0.73 10.70
C LYS A 2 15.24 -1.06 9.40
N ILE A 3 13.91 -1.20 9.45
CA ILE A 3 13.05 -1.51 8.30
C ILE A 3 12.14 -0.32 8.06
N LEU A 4 12.17 0.25 6.86
CA LEU A 4 11.21 1.27 6.43
C LEU A 4 10.09 0.60 5.64
N VAL A 5 8.84 0.84 6.06
CA VAL A 5 7.64 0.30 5.41
C VAL A 5 6.73 1.43 4.98
N PHE A 6 6.24 1.37 3.74
CA PHE A 6 5.30 2.35 3.19
C PHE A 6 4.30 1.67 2.25
N THR A 7 3.16 2.32 2.00
CA THR A 7 2.04 1.73 1.25
C THR A 7 1.17 2.80 0.60
N ASP A 8 0.33 2.36 -0.33
CA ASP A 8 -0.76 3.19 -0.85
C ASP A 8 -0.25 4.51 -1.47
N LEU A 9 0.67 4.39 -2.44
CA LEU A 9 1.22 5.51 -3.22
C LEU A 9 0.19 6.11 -4.18
N HIS A 10 -0.64 5.25 -4.77
CA HIS A 10 -1.72 5.65 -5.64
C HIS A 10 -1.34 6.63 -6.76
N GLY A 11 -0.17 6.44 -7.38
CA GLY A 11 0.34 7.27 -8.47
C GLY A 11 0.85 8.64 -8.06
N SER A 12 1.06 8.89 -6.77
CA SER A 12 1.64 10.13 -6.24
C SER A 12 3.16 10.11 -6.34
N LEU A 13 3.69 10.56 -7.48
CA LEU A 13 5.14 10.57 -7.71
C LEU A 13 5.86 11.55 -6.79
N ASN A 14 5.23 12.66 -6.39
CA ASN A 14 5.84 13.62 -5.47
C ASN A 14 6.05 12.98 -4.10
N ALA A 15 5.06 12.25 -3.57
CA ALA A 15 5.19 11.54 -2.30
C ALA A 15 6.34 10.51 -2.33
N LEU A 16 6.45 9.74 -3.42
CA LEU A 16 7.52 8.76 -3.58
C LEU A 16 8.89 9.43 -3.64
N LYS A 17 9.04 10.52 -4.39
CA LYS A 17 10.31 11.28 -4.49
C LYS A 17 10.74 11.85 -3.16
N GLU A 18 9.83 12.49 -2.43
CA GLU A 18 10.12 13.04 -1.10
C GLU A 18 10.52 11.92 -0.12
N LEU A 19 9.79 10.79 -0.12
CA LEU A 19 10.14 9.65 0.73
C LEU A 19 11.54 9.11 0.40
N THR A 20 11.86 8.93 -0.88
CA THR A 20 13.17 8.40 -1.30
C THR A 20 14.33 9.34 -1.00
N CYS A 21 14.08 10.65 -0.90
CA CYS A 21 15.07 11.66 -0.49
C CYS A 21 15.25 11.74 1.03
N SER A 22 14.36 11.11 1.82
CA SER A 22 14.45 11.18 3.29
C SER A 22 15.70 10.46 3.83
N GLU A 23 16.15 10.89 5.00
CA GLU A 23 17.25 10.22 5.69
C GLU A 23 16.88 8.80 6.08
N ASP A 24 15.66 8.60 6.59
CA ASP A 24 15.19 7.28 6.98
C ASP A 24 15.21 6.29 5.82
N PHE A 25 14.84 6.72 4.60
CA PHE A 25 14.90 5.86 3.41
C PHE A 25 16.36 5.47 3.07
N ARG A 26 17.31 6.40 3.23
CA ARG A 26 18.72 6.15 2.93
C ARG A 26 19.38 5.18 3.92
N ILE A 27 19.08 5.34 5.23
CA ILE A 27 19.73 4.57 6.30
C ILE A 27 19.02 3.25 6.65
N ALA A 28 17.80 3.01 6.13
CA ALA A 28 17.09 1.76 6.37
C ALA A 28 17.88 0.56 5.83
N ASP A 29 17.98 -0.50 6.62
CA ASP A 29 18.58 -1.77 6.21
C ASP A 29 17.70 -2.50 5.18
N LYS A 30 16.39 -2.36 5.32
CA LYS A 30 15.38 -2.88 4.38
C LYS A 30 14.30 -1.84 4.10
N ARG A 31 13.81 -1.85 2.88
CA ARG A 31 12.68 -1.03 2.42
C ARG A 31 11.61 -1.97 1.89
N ILE A 32 10.37 -1.76 2.33
CA ILE A 32 9.23 -2.61 1.95
C ILE A 32 8.07 -1.72 1.53
N PHE A 33 7.65 -1.87 0.28
CA PHE A 33 6.44 -1.27 -0.25
C PHE A 33 5.31 -2.30 -0.21
N LEU A 34 4.19 -1.98 0.44
CA LEU A 34 3.09 -2.92 0.64
C LEU A 34 2.03 -2.90 -0.46
N GLY A 35 2.23 -2.16 -1.55
CA GLY A 35 1.29 -2.18 -2.67
C GLY A 35 0.42 -0.95 -2.81
N ASP A 36 -0.46 -1.02 -3.80
CA ASP A 36 -1.29 0.08 -4.29
C ASP A 36 -0.47 1.26 -4.80
N VAL A 37 0.35 0.99 -5.84
CA VAL A 37 1.04 2.03 -6.61
C VAL A 37 0.10 2.73 -7.59
N CYS A 38 -0.96 2.05 -8.01
CA CYS A 38 -1.92 2.52 -9.00
C CYS A 38 -3.23 3.04 -8.39
N VAL A 39 -4.05 3.68 -9.22
CA VAL A 39 -5.42 4.13 -8.90
C VAL A 39 -5.51 5.18 -7.80
N GLY A 40 -5.51 6.45 -8.19
CA GLY A 40 -5.58 7.58 -7.25
C GLY A 40 -5.09 8.85 -7.92
N CYS A 41 -3.79 9.05 -8.01
CA CYS A 41 -3.15 10.12 -8.76
C CYS A 41 -2.78 9.69 -10.18
N SER A 42 -2.26 10.62 -11.00
CA SER A 42 -2.17 10.45 -12.46
C SER A 42 -0.83 9.92 -12.99
N ARG A 43 0.14 9.62 -12.11
CA ARG A 43 1.51 9.23 -12.55
C ARG A 43 1.92 7.82 -12.11
N PRO A 44 1.10 6.78 -12.38
CA PRO A 44 1.42 5.41 -11.97
C PRO A 44 2.66 4.86 -12.67
N ASN A 45 2.86 5.16 -13.96
CA ASN A 45 4.00 4.64 -14.71
C ASN A 45 5.33 5.10 -14.11
N GLU A 46 5.48 6.39 -13.85
CA GLU A 46 6.68 6.96 -13.25
C GLU A 46 6.91 6.44 -11.83
N CYS A 47 5.83 6.18 -11.07
CA CYS A 47 5.94 5.54 -9.75
C CYS A 47 6.45 4.10 -9.85
N ILE A 48 5.91 3.31 -10.79
CA ILE A 48 6.34 1.91 -11.01
C ILE A 48 7.81 1.87 -11.44
N GLU A 49 8.20 2.69 -12.41
CA GLU A 49 9.57 2.78 -12.91
C GLU A 49 10.56 3.16 -11.80
N LEU A 50 10.21 4.19 -10.99
CA LEU A 50 11.03 4.58 -9.86
C LEU A 50 11.12 3.47 -8.81
N LEU A 51 10.00 2.87 -8.39
CA LEU A 51 10.00 1.74 -7.46
C LEU A 51 10.83 0.56 -7.98
N ASN A 52 10.75 0.27 -9.29
CA ASN A 52 11.50 -0.82 -9.90
C ASN A 52 13.02 -0.58 -9.88
N SER A 53 13.45 0.69 -9.91
CA SER A 53 14.86 1.07 -9.82
C SER A 53 15.44 1.02 -8.41
N LEU A 54 14.59 0.94 -7.38
CA LEU A 54 14.99 0.97 -5.97
C LEU A 54 15.26 -0.44 -5.43
N ASP A 55 16.25 -0.53 -4.55
CA ASP A 55 16.44 -1.69 -3.66
C ASP A 55 15.35 -1.70 -2.58
N CYS A 56 14.18 -2.22 -2.97
CA CYS A 56 12.98 -2.25 -2.18
C CYS A 56 12.22 -3.55 -2.46
N ILE A 57 11.74 -4.22 -1.43
CA ILE A 57 10.78 -5.32 -1.56
C ILE A 57 9.43 -4.73 -1.92
N LYS A 58 8.81 -5.25 -2.99
CA LYS A 58 7.54 -4.75 -3.50
C LYS A 58 6.48 -5.83 -3.34
N ILE A 59 5.37 -5.46 -2.71
CA ILE A 59 4.20 -6.30 -2.50
C ILE A 59 3.07 -5.79 -3.40
N LEU A 60 2.29 -6.71 -3.95
CA LEU A 60 1.18 -6.42 -4.84
C LEU A 60 -0.04 -5.94 -4.04
N GLY A 61 -0.57 -4.77 -4.38
CA GLY A 61 -1.84 -4.27 -3.87
C GLY A 61 -3.03 -4.74 -4.73
N ASN A 62 -4.24 -4.60 -4.22
CA ASN A 62 -5.44 -5.00 -4.97
C ASN A 62 -5.68 -4.12 -6.20
N ASN A 63 -5.46 -2.80 -6.11
CA ASN A 63 -5.59 -1.93 -7.27
C ASN A 63 -4.54 -2.25 -8.33
N ASP A 64 -3.34 -2.65 -7.91
CA ASP A 64 -2.26 -3.07 -8.79
C ASP A 64 -2.61 -4.36 -9.53
N TYR A 65 -3.20 -5.32 -8.82
CA TYR A 65 -3.67 -6.58 -9.39
C TYR A 65 -4.80 -6.36 -10.39
N TYR A 66 -5.78 -5.52 -10.05
CA TYR A 66 -6.94 -5.28 -10.89
C TYR A 66 -6.58 -4.57 -12.21
N ILE A 67 -5.63 -3.64 -12.22
CA ILE A 67 -5.23 -2.97 -13.47
C ILE A 67 -4.49 -3.89 -14.43
N CYS A 68 -4.02 -5.06 -13.97
CA CYS A 68 -3.38 -6.10 -14.79
C CYS A 68 -4.38 -7.10 -15.38
N ASP A 69 -5.60 -6.67 -15.69
CA ASP A 69 -6.70 -7.45 -16.28
C ASP A 69 -7.27 -8.56 -15.38
N HIS A 70 -7.10 -8.41 -14.07
CA HIS A 70 -7.60 -9.35 -13.05
C HIS A 70 -8.80 -8.81 -12.26
N ILE A 71 -9.60 -7.93 -12.86
CA ILE A 71 -10.75 -7.35 -12.17
C ILE A 71 -11.85 -8.42 -12.01
N PRO A 72 -12.25 -8.77 -10.79
CA PRO A 72 -13.37 -9.67 -10.57
C PRO A 72 -14.65 -9.08 -11.13
N LYS A 73 -15.43 -9.87 -11.87
CA LYS A 73 -16.69 -9.39 -12.46
C LYS A 73 -17.67 -8.86 -11.41
N GLU A 74 -17.67 -9.48 -10.23
CA GLU A 74 -18.53 -9.10 -9.08
C GLU A 74 -18.13 -7.77 -8.45
N GLU A 75 -16.85 -7.41 -8.44
CA GLU A 75 -16.40 -6.14 -7.89
C GLU A 75 -16.87 -4.93 -8.73
N PHE A 76 -17.06 -5.12 -10.02
CA PHE A 76 -17.70 -4.12 -10.86
C PHE A 76 -19.19 -3.89 -10.52
N THR A 77 -19.87 -4.89 -10.01
CA THR A 77 -21.29 -4.76 -9.63
C THR A 77 -21.49 -4.08 -8.29
N CYS A 78 -20.50 -4.18 -7.38
CA CYS A 78 -20.55 -3.58 -6.04
C CYS A 78 -19.84 -2.22 -5.97
N SER A 79 -19.04 -1.85 -6.97
CA SER A 79 -18.28 -0.60 -6.99
C SER A 79 -19.10 0.56 -7.53
N SER A 80 -18.89 1.77 -6.96
CA SER A 80 -19.48 2.97 -7.52
C SER A 80 -19.00 3.21 -8.96
N GLU A 81 -19.85 3.82 -9.80
CA GLU A 81 -19.49 4.17 -11.19
C GLU A 81 -18.15 4.94 -11.27
N GLY A 82 -17.87 5.78 -10.28
CA GLY A 82 -16.63 6.53 -10.19
C GLY A 82 -15.40 5.62 -9.99
N LYS A 83 -15.49 4.56 -9.19
CA LYS A 83 -14.38 3.60 -9.00
C LYS A 83 -14.11 2.82 -10.29
N ILE A 84 -15.17 2.39 -10.98
CA ILE A 84 -15.05 1.70 -12.27
C ILE A 84 -14.38 2.59 -13.32
N ALA A 85 -14.78 3.88 -13.39
CA ALA A 85 -14.19 4.85 -14.32
C ALA A 85 -12.69 5.06 -14.04
N GLN A 86 -12.29 5.15 -12.77
CA GLN A 86 -10.88 5.23 -12.36
C GLN A 86 -10.08 4.01 -12.78
N MET A 87 -10.60 2.81 -12.54
CA MET A 87 -9.93 1.56 -12.91
C MET A 87 -9.75 1.45 -14.43
N LYS A 88 -10.79 1.71 -15.22
CA LYS A 88 -10.71 1.71 -16.68
C LYS A 88 -9.71 2.73 -17.22
N TYR A 89 -9.70 3.93 -16.64
CA TYR A 89 -8.72 4.95 -17.00
C TYR A 89 -7.30 4.46 -16.73
N MET A 90 -7.06 3.87 -15.55
CA MET A 90 -5.75 3.34 -15.17
C MET A 90 -5.31 2.14 -16.02
N GLN A 91 -6.23 1.23 -16.36
CA GLN A 91 -5.92 0.11 -17.27
C GLN A 91 -5.40 0.58 -18.62
N ASN A 92 -5.94 1.71 -19.13
CA ASN A 92 -5.49 2.31 -20.38
C ASN A 92 -4.20 3.15 -20.24
N LEU A 93 -3.97 3.74 -19.06
CA LEU A 93 -2.84 4.62 -18.80
C LEU A 93 -1.55 3.84 -18.52
N VAL A 94 -1.65 2.76 -17.73
CA VAL A 94 -0.49 1.95 -17.35
C VAL A 94 -0.02 1.13 -18.54
N THR A 95 1.26 1.28 -18.89
CA THR A 95 1.86 0.57 -20.02
C THR A 95 1.89 -0.95 -19.79
N GLU A 96 1.86 -1.73 -20.87
CA GLU A 96 1.92 -3.20 -20.78
C GLU A 96 3.23 -3.70 -20.13
N GLU A 97 4.32 -2.94 -20.28
CA GLU A 97 5.59 -3.22 -19.61
C GLU A 97 5.46 -3.04 -18.10
N ASN A 98 4.87 -1.94 -17.66
CA ASN A 98 4.64 -1.66 -16.25
C ASN A 98 3.62 -2.62 -15.62
N LYS A 99 2.59 -3.03 -16.34
CA LYS A 99 1.66 -4.10 -15.87
C LYS A 99 2.42 -5.42 -15.64
N LYS A 100 3.35 -5.81 -16.52
CA LYS A 100 4.17 -7.01 -16.33
C LYS A 100 5.07 -6.89 -15.10
N ILE A 101 5.67 -5.73 -14.87
CA ILE A 101 6.49 -5.46 -13.68
C ILE A 101 5.65 -5.64 -12.42
N VAL A 102 4.52 -4.96 -12.34
CA VAL A 102 3.62 -5.00 -11.18
C VAL A 102 3.07 -6.40 -10.92
N ASN A 103 2.63 -7.11 -11.98
CA ASN A 103 2.11 -8.48 -11.87
C ASN A 103 3.16 -9.50 -11.43
N SER A 104 4.45 -9.16 -11.48
CA SER A 104 5.55 -9.98 -10.95
C SER A 104 5.77 -9.84 -9.44
N TRP A 105 5.15 -8.86 -8.78
CA TRP A 105 5.31 -8.63 -7.35
C TRP A 105 4.63 -9.71 -6.53
N SER A 106 5.24 -10.06 -5.39
CA SER A 106 4.65 -11.02 -4.45
C SER A 106 3.44 -10.43 -3.73
N LYS A 107 2.48 -11.27 -3.33
CA LYS A 107 1.36 -10.84 -2.49
C LYS A 107 1.75 -10.67 -1.02
N GLU A 108 2.87 -11.26 -0.61
CA GLU A 108 3.32 -11.29 0.77
C GLU A 108 4.85 -11.41 0.88
N TYR A 109 5.38 -11.03 2.02
CA TYR A 109 6.78 -11.21 2.37
C TYR A 109 6.91 -11.57 3.86
N CYS A 110 7.74 -12.57 4.17
CA CYS A 110 8.06 -12.97 5.53
C CYS A 110 9.53 -12.67 5.85
N LEU A 111 9.78 -12.14 7.03
CA LEU A 111 11.11 -11.85 7.54
C LEU A 111 11.28 -12.43 8.95
N ASN A 112 12.27 -13.33 9.11
CA ASN A 112 12.68 -13.81 10.44
C ASN A 112 13.86 -12.99 10.91
N VAL A 113 13.70 -12.29 12.03
CA VAL A 113 14.72 -11.40 12.60
C VAL A 113 14.53 -11.25 14.11
N GLY A 114 15.61 -11.25 14.89
CA GLY A 114 15.56 -11.13 16.36
C GLY A 114 14.69 -12.20 17.02
N GLY A 115 14.68 -13.43 16.48
CA GLY A 115 13.84 -14.53 16.99
C GLY A 115 12.33 -14.35 16.79
N LYS A 116 11.90 -13.34 16.02
CA LYS A 116 10.53 -13.02 15.68
C LYS A 116 10.27 -13.16 14.19
N THR A 117 9.03 -13.49 13.84
CA THR A 117 8.55 -13.53 12.46
C THR A 117 7.71 -12.30 12.18
N LEU A 118 8.11 -11.50 11.19
CA LEU A 118 7.37 -10.38 10.66
C LEU A 118 6.75 -10.78 9.31
N TYR A 119 5.45 -10.56 9.15
CA TYR A 119 4.71 -10.82 7.92
C TYR A 119 4.20 -9.50 7.34
N PHE A 120 4.41 -9.32 6.04
CA PHE A 120 4.07 -8.12 5.30
C PHE A 120 3.15 -8.50 4.15
N THR A 121 2.04 -7.79 3.99
CA THR A 121 1.08 -7.93 2.89
C THR A 121 0.38 -6.61 2.65
N HIS A 122 -0.25 -6.43 1.47
CA HIS A 122 -1.13 -5.28 1.28
C HIS A 122 -2.40 -5.44 2.13
N TYR A 123 -3.09 -6.56 1.92
CA TYR A 123 -4.27 -6.99 2.68
C TYR A 123 -4.41 -8.52 2.51
N PRO A 124 -5.19 -9.22 3.36
CA PRO A 124 -5.42 -10.65 3.15
C PRO A 124 -6.10 -10.93 1.81
N TRP A 125 -5.59 -11.95 1.14
CA TRP A 125 -6.10 -12.40 -0.15
C TRP A 125 -6.90 -13.68 0.01
N GLU A 126 -8.01 -13.79 -0.71
CA GLU A 126 -8.76 -15.01 -0.90
C GLU A 126 -8.75 -15.42 -2.38
N ASN A 127 -8.92 -16.74 -2.60
CA ASN A 127 -9.08 -17.27 -3.95
C ASN A 127 -10.51 -17.81 -4.08
N VAL A 128 -11.30 -17.15 -4.91
CA VAL A 128 -12.68 -17.56 -5.21
C VAL A 128 -12.74 -18.00 -6.66
N ASN A 129 -12.92 -19.31 -6.90
CA ASN A 129 -13.02 -19.91 -8.23
C ASN A 129 -11.82 -19.64 -9.17
N GLY A 130 -10.62 -19.52 -8.62
CA GLY A 130 -9.39 -19.25 -9.39
C GLY A 130 -9.05 -17.77 -9.56
N GLU A 131 -9.90 -16.88 -9.10
CA GLU A 131 -9.67 -15.43 -9.08
C GLU A 131 -9.27 -14.98 -7.67
N PHE A 132 -8.27 -14.08 -7.57
CA PHE A 132 -7.83 -13.51 -6.30
C PHE A 132 -8.55 -12.20 -6.02
N ASN A 133 -9.02 -12.07 -4.79
CA ASN A 133 -9.57 -10.84 -4.23
C ASN A 133 -8.96 -10.56 -2.88
N VAL A 134 -9.00 -9.31 -2.44
CA VAL A 134 -8.85 -9.02 -1.01
C VAL A 134 -10.15 -9.37 -0.29
N VAL A 135 -10.03 -9.90 0.92
CA VAL A 135 -11.18 -10.20 1.76
C VAL A 135 -11.91 -8.92 2.18
N ASP A 136 -13.20 -9.02 2.46
CA ASP A 136 -13.98 -7.89 2.91
C ASP A 136 -13.47 -7.33 4.24
N ASP A 137 -13.50 -6.01 4.35
CA ASP A 137 -13.15 -5.31 5.58
C ASP A 137 -14.11 -5.67 6.71
N PRO A 138 -13.60 -6.04 7.91
CA PRO A 138 -14.48 -6.22 9.06
C PRO A 138 -15.18 -4.91 9.42
N ILE A 139 -16.48 -4.99 9.73
CA ILE A 139 -17.30 -3.84 10.12
C ILE A 139 -16.72 -3.15 11.37
N GLU A 140 -16.32 -3.96 12.35
CA GLU A 140 -15.70 -3.50 13.57
C GLU A 140 -14.19 -3.74 13.54
N LYS A 141 -13.38 -2.70 13.73
CA LYS A 141 -11.92 -2.75 13.69
C LYS A 141 -11.38 -2.82 15.13
N ASN A 142 -11.12 -4.01 15.62
CA ASN A 142 -10.47 -4.26 16.92
C ASN A 142 -9.51 -5.44 16.84
N PHE A 143 -8.77 -5.74 17.92
CA PHE A 143 -7.80 -6.82 17.93
C PHE A 143 -8.41 -8.16 17.53
N LYS A 144 -9.62 -8.49 18.00
CA LYS A 144 -10.28 -9.77 17.72
C LYS A 144 -10.59 -9.92 16.24
N THR A 145 -11.26 -8.94 15.63
CA THR A 145 -11.67 -8.98 14.22
C THR A 145 -10.46 -9.00 13.27
N ILE A 146 -9.41 -8.23 13.60
CA ILE A 146 -8.15 -8.25 12.83
C ILE A 146 -7.41 -9.58 13.03
N SER A 147 -7.44 -10.16 14.23
CA SER A 147 -6.85 -11.48 14.47
C SER A 147 -7.57 -12.59 13.70
N GLU A 148 -8.89 -12.51 13.57
CA GLU A 148 -9.69 -13.44 12.77
C GLU A 148 -9.36 -13.30 11.27
N LEU A 149 -9.22 -12.07 10.77
CA LEU A 149 -8.85 -11.74 9.39
C LEU A 149 -7.49 -12.37 9.00
N PHE A 150 -6.53 -12.39 9.93
CA PHE A 150 -5.20 -12.96 9.73
C PHE A 150 -5.02 -14.32 10.44
N SER A 151 -6.09 -15.08 10.66
CA SER A 151 -6.05 -16.34 11.43
C SER A 151 -5.10 -17.39 10.85
N ASN A 152 -4.90 -17.40 9.54
CA ASN A 152 -4.01 -18.32 8.84
C ASN A 152 -2.53 -17.89 8.87
N VAL A 153 -2.22 -16.66 9.34
CA VAL A 153 -0.86 -16.12 9.36
C VAL A 153 -0.17 -16.44 10.66
N LYS A 154 0.92 -17.22 10.56
CA LYS A 154 1.77 -17.57 11.71
C LYS A 154 2.94 -16.59 11.78
N ALA A 155 2.71 -15.43 12.39
CA ALA A 155 3.73 -14.40 12.61
C ALA A 155 3.51 -13.70 13.94
N ASP A 156 4.57 -13.16 14.54
CA ASP A 156 4.51 -12.34 15.76
C ASP A 156 3.99 -10.93 15.43
N VAL A 157 4.38 -10.41 14.27
CA VAL A 157 4.00 -9.10 13.77
C VAL A 157 3.44 -9.23 12.36
N VAL A 158 2.28 -8.62 12.12
CA VAL A 158 1.66 -8.49 10.81
C VAL A 158 1.57 -7.02 10.45
N VAL A 159 2.13 -6.63 9.31
CA VAL A 159 2.10 -5.24 8.81
C VAL A 159 1.36 -5.21 7.48
N PHE A 160 0.36 -4.36 7.36
CA PHE A 160 -0.51 -4.28 6.19
C PHE A 160 -0.96 -2.86 5.88
N GLY A 161 -1.49 -2.62 4.68
CA GLY A 161 -1.98 -1.34 4.17
C GLY A 161 -3.49 -1.32 3.93
N HIS A 162 -3.92 -0.86 2.74
CA HIS A 162 -5.28 -0.91 2.20
C HIS A 162 -6.30 0.04 2.84
N GLU A 163 -6.34 0.14 4.17
CA GLU A 163 -7.37 0.93 4.88
C GLU A 163 -7.10 2.45 4.85
N HIS A 164 -5.92 2.89 4.41
CA HIS A 164 -5.46 4.28 4.39
C HIS A 164 -5.49 4.98 5.75
N LYS A 165 -5.51 4.21 6.85
CA LYS A 165 -5.54 4.72 8.22
C LYS A 165 -4.57 3.94 9.08
N SER A 166 -3.66 4.66 9.72
CA SER A 166 -2.72 4.03 10.63
C SER A 166 -3.40 3.58 11.93
N ARG A 167 -3.17 2.32 12.29
CA ARG A 167 -3.69 1.71 13.51
C ARG A 167 -2.79 0.57 13.96
N CYS A 168 -2.61 0.47 15.28
CA CYS A 168 -1.90 -0.65 15.89
C CYS A 168 -2.85 -1.43 16.81
N TYR A 169 -2.89 -2.75 16.62
CA TYR A 169 -3.65 -3.66 17.46
C TYR A 169 -2.70 -4.67 18.07
N THR A 170 -2.64 -4.76 19.40
CA THR A 170 -1.75 -5.71 20.07
C THR A 170 -2.39 -6.28 21.35
N ASN A 171 -2.03 -7.51 21.70
CA ASN A 171 -2.32 -8.14 22.98
C ASN A 171 -1.04 -8.37 23.83
N GLY A 172 0.10 -7.80 23.39
CA GLY A 172 1.41 -7.98 24.00
C GLY A 172 2.22 -9.15 23.44
N GLU A 173 1.58 -10.15 22.85
CA GLU A 173 2.24 -11.31 22.23
C GLU A 173 2.28 -11.17 20.71
N LYS A 174 1.18 -10.73 20.10
CA LYS A 174 1.04 -10.54 18.66
C LYS A 174 0.64 -9.09 18.35
N THR A 175 1.22 -8.54 17.31
CA THR A 175 0.95 -7.16 16.86
C THR A 175 0.49 -7.16 15.41
N TYR A 176 -0.59 -6.42 15.14
CA TYR A 176 -1.08 -6.09 13.79
C TYR A 176 -0.95 -4.59 13.59
N TYR A 177 -0.20 -4.18 12.58
CA TYR A 177 0.00 -2.78 12.25
C TYR A 177 -0.56 -2.47 10.88
N CYS A 178 -1.68 -1.75 10.83
CA CYS A 178 -2.21 -1.17 9.60
C CYS A 178 -1.51 0.17 9.35
N LEU A 179 -0.94 0.37 8.17
CA LEU A 179 -0.39 1.66 7.76
C LEU A 179 -1.47 2.53 7.12
N GLY A 180 -1.29 3.83 7.23
CA GLY A 180 -2.02 4.79 6.42
C GLY A 180 -1.42 4.91 5.00
N THR A 181 -1.90 5.87 4.25
CA THR A 181 -1.42 6.14 2.87
C THR A 181 -0.27 7.12 2.86
N VAL A 182 0.73 6.88 2.02
CA VAL A 182 1.81 7.85 1.79
C VAL A 182 1.44 8.85 0.69
N GLY A 183 0.57 8.46 -0.26
CA GLY A 183 0.34 9.22 -1.49
C GLY A 183 -0.94 10.05 -1.56
N LEU A 184 -2.01 9.68 -0.84
CA LEU A 184 -3.34 10.31 -0.99
C LEU A 184 -3.58 11.52 -0.08
N VAL A 185 -2.72 11.74 0.90
CA VAL A 185 -2.80 12.85 1.86
C VAL A 185 -1.42 13.46 2.06
N SER A 186 -1.38 14.73 2.48
CA SER A 186 -0.14 15.37 2.90
C SER A 186 -0.35 16.02 4.26
N PRO A 187 0.45 15.66 5.29
CA PRO A 187 1.55 14.72 5.24
C PRO A 187 1.09 13.26 5.07
N GLY A 188 1.78 12.53 4.19
CA GLY A 188 1.64 11.08 4.06
C GLY A 188 2.45 10.36 5.15
N ASN A 189 2.05 9.14 5.54
CA ASN A 189 2.75 8.42 6.60
C ASN A 189 3.52 7.18 6.10
N TYR A 190 4.55 6.82 6.84
CA TYR A 190 5.32 5.57 6.71
C TYR A 190 5.73 5.07 8.08
N LEU A 191 6.19 3.84 8.16
CA LEU A 191 6.55 3.18 9.41
C LEU A 191 8.03 2.83 9.43
N ILE A 192 8.71 3.13 10.53
CA ILE A 192 10.01 2.58 10.87
C ILE A 192 9.81 1.46 11.89
N ILE A 193 10.37 0.29 11.60
CA ILE A 193 10.42 -0.84 12.50
C ILE A 193 11.88 -1.05 12.89
N ASP A 194 12.20 -0.80 14.15
CA ASP A 194 13.52 -1.08 14.71
C ASP A 194 13.51 -2.42 15.44
N VAL A 195 14.26 -3.37 14.91
CA VAL A 195 14.42 -4.70 15.51
C VAL A 195 15.78 -4.79 16.18
N ASN A 196 15.79 -4.89 17.49
CA ASN A 196 16.93 -5.18 18.34
C ASN A 196 16.83 -6.62 18.89
N ASP A 197 17.86 -7.12 19.59
CA ASP A 197 18.00 -8.53 19.98
C ASP A 197 16.77 -9.13 20.71
N ASN A 198 15.95 -8.32 21.37
CA ASN A 198 14.77 -8.77 22.12
C ASN A 198 13.52 -7.91 21.94
N GLU A 199 13.58 -6.82 21.17
CA GLU A 199 12.49 -5.86 21.08
C GLU A 199 12.21 -5.43 19.64
N ILE A 200 10.95 -5.22 19.34
CA ILE A 200 10.49 -4.61 18.09
C ILE A 200 9.81 -3.30 18.45
N ASN A 201 10.38 -2.20 17.98
CA ASN A 201 9.83 -0.87 18.18
C ASN A 201 9.23 -0.34 16.88
N PHE A 202 8.09 0.34 16.97
CA PHE A 202 7.37 0.92 15.85
C PHE A 202 7.36 2.43 16.00
N GLU A 203 7.83 3.15 14.99
CA GLU A 203 7.78 4.60 14.93
C GLU A 203 7.06 5.04 13.65
N GLU A 204 5.85 5.59 13.80
CA GLU A 204 5.14 6.20 12.68
C GLU A 204 5.76 7.55 12.35
N LYS A 205 6.09 7.77 11.07
CA LYS A 205 6.69 9.00 10.56
C LYS A 205 5.88 9.58 9.42
N PHE A 206 6.11 10.85 9.15
CA PHE A 206 5.33 11.61 8.19
C PHE A 206 6.23 12.33 7.20
N ILE A 207 5.76 12.40 5.94
CA ILE A 207 6.43 13.10 4.87
C ILE A 207 5.48 14.12 4.22
N ASN A 208 5.94 15.37 4.12
CA ASN A 208 5.21 16.38 3.37
C ASN A 208 5.52 16.25 1.89
N HIS A 209 4.50 16.33 1.07
CA HIS A 209 4.63 16.38 -0.39
C HIS A 209 3.58 17.30 -1.00
N ASP A 210 3.80 17.76 -2.23
CA ASP A 210 2.86 18.65 -2.92
C ASP A 210 1.68 17.87 -3.51
N ILE A 211 0.68 17.60 -2.67
CA ILE A 211 -0.58 16.96 -3.11
C ILE A 211 -1.40 17.87 -4.02
N ASN A 212 -1.28 19.19 -3.89
CA ASN A 212 -2.01 20.14 -4.74
C ASN A 212 -1.52 20.06 -6.18
N TYR A 213 -0.22 19.87 -6.39
CA TYR A 213 0.32 19.62 -7.72
C TYR A 213 -0.20 18.34 -8.34
N GLU A 214 -0.32 17.24 -7.57
CA GLU A 214 -0.93 15.99 -8.06
C GLU A 214 -2.39 16.19 -8.47
N ILE A 215 -3.16 16.94 -7.69
CA ILE A 215 -4.56 17.27 -7.99
C ILE A 215 -4.65 18.11 -9.27
N ASP A 216 -3.77 19.10 -9.46
CA ASP A 216 -3.75 19.92 -10.67
C ASP A 216 -3.41 19.11 -11.93
N LEU A 217 -2.52 18.11 -11.81
CA LEU A 217 -2.22 17.18 -12.90
C LEU A 217 -3.43 16.31 -13.24
N MET A 218 -4.13 15.78 -12.23
CA MET A 218 -5.33 14.97 -12.43
C MET A 218 -6.45 15.77 -13.10
N ASP A 219 -6.67 17.01 -12.65
CA ASP A 219 -7.67 17.91 -13.23
C ASP A 219 -7.34 18.22 -14.71
N LYS A 220 -6.07 18.49 -15.02
CA LYS A 220 -5.60 18.72 -16.40
C LYS A 220 -5.74 17.49 -17.30
N ALA A 221 -5.53 16.31 -16.74
CA ALA A 221 -5.63 15.04 -17.47
C ALA A 221 -7.08 14.56 -17.63
N GLY A 222 -8.05 15.21 -16.98
CA GLY A 222 -9.45 14.75 -16.95
C GLY A 222 -9.60 13.42 -16.20
N TYR A 223 -8.70 13.12 -15.25
CA TYR A 223 -8.73 11.88 -14.51
C TYR A 223 -9.93 11.82 -13.55
N PRO A 224 -10.74 10.74 -13.57
CA PRO A 224 -11.95 10.64 -12.76
C PRO A 224 -11.66 10.27 -11.30
N TYR A 225 -10.92 11.10 -10.57
CA TYR A 225 -10.56 10.81 -9.18
C TYR A 225 -11.66 11.14 -8.17
N ASN A 226 -11.60 10.48 -7.03
CA ASN A 226 -12.54 10.70 -5.93
C ASN A 226 -12.10 11.89 -5.06
N ARG A 227 -12.75 13.05 -5.25
CA ARG A 227 -12.47 14.29 -4.50
C ARG A 227 -12.70 14.20 -2.98
N ASN A 228 -13.40 13.16 -2.51
CA ASN A 228 -13.57 12.93 -1.07
C ASN A 228 -12.38 12.20 -0.44
N LYS A 229 -11.62 11.45 -1.25
CA LYS A 229 -10.43 10.72 -0.79
C LYS A 229 -9.15 11.53 -0.93
N ILE A 230 -9.05 12.37 -1.98
CA ILE A 230 -7.87 13.19 -2.28
C ILE A 230 -8.31 14.65 -2.16
N LYS A 231 -7.83 15.34 -1.16
CA LYS A 231 -8.19 16.74 -0.87
C LYS A 231 -6.97 17.64 -0.98
N ARG A 232 -7.19 18.88 -1.44
CA ARG A 232 -6.15 19.92 -1.38
C ARG A 232 -5.71 20.12 0.08
N ALA A 233 -4.41 20.27 0.27
CA ALA A 233 -3.86 20.76 1.53
C ALA A 233 -4.28 22.23 1.72
N ASN A 234 -4.65 22.58 2.93
CA ASN A 234 -5.00 23.96 3.32
C ASN A 234 -3.75 24.85 3.39
#